data_74d33925e73e131b3ab157aac37fc169
#
_entry.id   74d33925e73e131b3ab157aac37fc169
#
_cell.length_a   1.000
_cell.length_b   1.000
_cell.length_c   1.000
_cell.angle_alpha   90.00
_cell.angle_beta   90.00
_cell.angle_gamma   90.00
#
_symmetry.space_group_name_H-M   'P 1'
#
loop_
_entity.id
_entity.type
_entity.pdbx_description
1 polymer ?
#
loop_
_entity_poly.entity_id
_entity_poly.type
_entity_poly.pdbx_seq_one_letter_code
_entity_poly.pdbx_strand_id
1 'polypeptide(L)'
;FQLSNDFQVTRLMHKYLPEDQKSLGYATLLEWRNILYTPPSSVLNVKKTQVRMGAVQWQMREFTSVEEVLKQVEYFVDALSDYKSDFALFPEFFNAPLMGLTDQMDQTRAIRFLAGFTEQFRNEMSEMAVSYNINIITGSMPLIEDDRVYNVSYLCHRDGRVDEQRKVHITPHERRDWVIEGGDKFQVFDTDAG
;
A
#
# COMPACT_ATOMS: atom_id res chain seq x y z
N PHE A 1 12.45 -23.25 6.57
CA PHE A 1 12.51 -21.84 6.13
C PHE A 1 12.16 -20.88 7.28
N GLN A 2 10.97 -20.99 7.89
CA GLN A 2 10.52 -20.07 8.95
C GLN A 2 11.42 -20.09 10.19
N LEU A 3 11.82 -21.27 10.67
CA LEU A 3 12.69 -21.37 11.85
C LEU A 3 14.11 -20.83 11.58
N SER A 4 14.59 -20.88 10.34
CA SER A 4 15.86 -20.26 9.95
C SER A 4 15.82 -18.74 9.84
N ASN A 5 14.62 -18.14 9.92
CA ASN A 5 14.38 -16.71 9.94
C ASN A 5 13.90 -16.21 11.31
N ASP A 6 14.39 -16.83 12.39
CA ASP A 6 14.15 -16.44 13.79
C ASP A 6 12.68 -16.55 14.25
N PHE A 7 11.84 -17.29 13.51
CA PHE A 7 10.52 -17.66 14.01
C PHE A 7 10.63 -18.68 15.14
N GLN A 8 9.89 -18.44 16.19
CA GLN A 8 9.81 -19.34 17.35
C GLN A 8 8.45 -20.03 17.38
N VAL A 9 8.45 -21.35 17.63
CA VAL A 9 7.22 -22.09 17.86
C VAL A 9 6.68 -21.72 19.24
N THR A 10 5.53 -21.05 19.28
CA THR A 10 4.91 -20.64 20.54
C THR A 10 3.80 -21.56 20.98
N ARG A 11 3.09 -22.17 20.03
CA ARG A 11 1.94 -23.00 20.34
C ARG A 11 1.64 -24.01 19.23
N LEU A 12 1.23 -25.22 19.62
CA LEU A 12 0.58 -26.17 18.73
C LEU A 12 -0.93 -26.02 18.85
N MET A 13 -1.59 -25.75 17.71
CA MET A 13 -3.04 -25.58 17.64
C MET A 13 -3.69 -26.86 17.11
N HIS A 14 -4.56 -27.45 17.93
CA HIS A 14 -5.31 -28.63 17.58
C HIS A 14 -6.62 -28.27 16.87
N LYS A 15 -6.99 -29.01 15.83
CA LYS A 15 -8.21 -28.79 15.02
C LYS A 15 -8.29 -27.43 14.36
N TYR A 16 -7.14 -26.82 14.03
CA TYR A 16 -7.11 -25.52 13.33
C TYR A 16 -7.50 -25.67 11.86
N LEU A 17 -7.08 -26.76 11.22
CA LEU A 17 -7.44 -27.15 9.84
C LEU A 17 -7.99 -28.58 9.84
N PRO A 18 -9.24 -28.79 10.24
CA PRO A 18 -9.80 -30.11 10.42
C PRO A 18 -9.79 -30.98 9.15
N GLU A 19 -9.84 -30.35 7.97
CA GLU A 19 -9.84 -31.04 6.67
C GLU A 19 -8.43 -31.47 6.21
N ASP A 20 -7.35 -30.94 6.83
CA ASP A 20 -5.99 -31.32 6.46
C ASP A 20 -5.57 -32.65 7.11
N GLN A 21 -5.74 -33.71 6.36
CA GLN A 21 -5.39 -35.07 6.78
C GLN A 21 -3.88 -35.27 6.98
N LYS A 22 -3.03 -34.51 6.29
CA LYS A 22 -1.57 -34.63 6.38
C LYS A 22 -1.05 -34.11 7.71
N SER A 23 -1.59 -33.03 8.19
CA SER A 23 -1.24 -32.44 9.51
C SER A 23 -2.06 -33.02 10.65
N LEU A 24 -3.00 -33.94 10.38
CA LEU A 24 -4.00 -34.43 11.34
C LEU A 24 -4.79 -33.28 12.00
N GLY A 25 -4.99 -32.19 11.24
CA GLY A 25 -5.68 -31.01 11.71
C GLY A 25 -4.87 -30.09 12.64
N TYR A 26 -3.59 -30.38 12.85
CA TYR A 26 -2.73 -29.52 13.68
C TYR A 26 -2.10 -28.39 12.84
N ALA A 27 -1.95 -27.25 13.49
CA ALA A 27 -1.15 -26.14 12.97
C ALA A 27 -0.20 -25.64 14.06
N THR A 28 0.89 -25.04 13.63
CA THR A 28 1.88 -24.45 14.53
C THR A 28 1.75 -22.94 14.49
N LEU A 29 1.50 -22.33 15.65
CA LEU A 29 1.61 -20.88 15.79
C LEU A 29 3.07 -20.52 15.93
N LEU A 30 3.55 -19.75 14.97
CA LEU A 30 4.91 -19.21 14.96
C LEU A 30 4.85 -17.74 15.37
N GLU A 31 5.72 -17.35 16.27
CA GLU A 31 5.95 -15.95 16.63
C GLU A 31 7.31 -15.52 16.09
N TRP A 32 7.31 -14.42 15.39
CA TRP A 32 8.54 -13.71 15.06
C TRP A 32 8.56 -12.40 15.86
N ARG A 33 9.58 -12.24 16.68
CA ARG A 33 9.77 -11.01 17.43
C ARG A 33 10.60 -10.05 16.62
N ASN A 34 9.97 -8.98 16.18
CA ASN A 34 10.71 -7.87 15.65
C ASN A 34 11.50 -7.20 16.79
N ILE A 35 12.75 -7.60 16.98
CA ILE A 35 13.63 -7.02 18.01
C ILE A 35 13.93 -5.53 17.76
N LEU A 36 13.63 -5.04 16.55
CA LEU A 36 13.76 -3.63 16.21
C LEU A 36 12.42 -2.87 16.41
N TYR A 37 11.33 -3.61 16.66
CA TYR A 37 10.05 -3.00 16.99
C TYR A 37 10.05 -2.59 18.45
N THR A 38 10.06 -1.30 18.67
CA THR A 38 9.73 -0.74 19.98
C THR A 38 8.25 -0.39 19.93
N PRO A 39 7.39 -1.10 20.67
CA PRO A 39 5.97 -0.73 20.72
C PRO A 39 5.87 0.74 21.13
N PRO A 40 4.90 1.48 20.60
CA PRO A 40 4.67 2.85 21.03
C PRO A 40 4.45 2.80 22.54
N SER A 41 5.48 3.09 23.29
CA SER A 41 5.38 3.08 24.73
C SER A 41 4.81 4.42 25.18
N SER A 42 3.64 4.37 25.77
CA SER A 42 3.16 5.43 26.66
C SER A 42 4.13 5.72 27.82
N VAL A 43 5.24 5.00 27.91
CA VAL A 43 6.19 5.04 29.04
C VAL A 43 7.59 5.52 28.65
N LEU A 44 7.99 5.39 27.39
CA LEU A 44 9.28 5.90 26.94
C LEU A 44 9.07 6.75 25.68
N ASN A 45 9.07 8.06 25.84
CA ASN A 45 9.15 9.06 24.77
C ASN A 45 10.51 8.98 24.03
N VAL A 46 10.91 7.79 23.60
CA VAL A 46 12.07 7.63 22.73
C VAL A 46 11.59 7.90 21.32
N LYS A 47 11.67 9.15 20.92
CA LYS A 47 11.42 9.56 19.55
C LYS A 47 12.34 8.75 18.64
N LYS A 48 11.78 8.01 17.70
CA LYS A 48 12.57 7.30 16.69
C LYS A 48 13.45 8.32 15.98
N THR A 49 14.77 8.12 16.03
CA THR A 49 15.74 9.08 15.49
C THR A 49 16.05 8.85 14.01
N GLN A 50 15.63 7.72 13.46
CA GLN A 50 15.86 7.35 12.08
C GLN A 50 14.60 6.73 11.50
N VAL A 51 14.24 7.14 10.28
CA VAL A 51 13.14 6.58 9.50
C VAL A 51 13.74 5.99 8.23
N ARG A 52 13.38 4.74 7.93
CA ARG A 52 13.81 4.07 6.70
C ARG A 52 12.69 4.11 5.68
N MET A 53 12.96 4.74 4.55
CA MET A 53 12.01 4.83 3.44
C MET A 53 12.51 4.02 2.25
N GLY A 54 11.66 3.16 1.71
CA GLY A 54 11.89 2.46 0.45
C GLY A 54 11.11 3.13 -0.67
N ALA A 55 11.81 3.76 -1.61
CA ALA A 55 11.18 4.32 -2.81
C ALA A 55 11.17 3.28 -3.93
N VAL A 56 9.98 3.00 -4.45
CA VAL A 56 9.80 2.03 -5.53
C VAL A 56 10.13 2.68 -6.86
N GLN A 57 11.13 2.15 -7.55
CA GLN A 57 11.38 2.48 -8.95
C GLN A 57 10.45 1.63 -9.82
N TRP A 58 9.29 2.19 -10.10
CA TRP A 58 8.23 1.53 -10.85
C TRP A 58 8.50 1.57 -12.35
N GLN A 59 8.40 0.41 -13.00
CA GLN A 59 8.46 0.34 -14.45
C GLN A 59 7.04 0.39 -15.02
N MET A 60 6.75 1.43 -15.81
CA MET A 60 5.51 1.51 -16.60
C MET A 60 5.59 0.49 -17.73
N ARG A 61 4.89 -0.62 -17.59
CA ARG A 61 4.79 -1.70 -18.58
C ARG A 61 3.31 -2.03 -18.80
N GLU A 62 3.01 -2.72 -19.88
CA GLU A 62 1.66 -3.23 -20.11
C GLU A 62 1.29 -4.26 -19.05
N PHE A 63 0.06 -4.16 -18.56
CA PHE A 63 -0.57 -5.13 -17.69
C PHE A 63 -1.88 -5.59 -18.32
N THR A 64 -2.25 -6.83 -18.08
CA THR A 64 -3.45 -7.43 -18.63
C THR A 64 -4.61 -7.41 -17.64
N SER A 65 -4.34 -7.13 -16.38
CA SER A 65 -5.37 -7.04 -15.33
C SER A 65 -4.89 -6.23 -14.11
N VAL A 66 -5.83 -5.87 -13.25
CA VAL A 66 -5.57 -5.21 -11.97
C VAL A 66 -4.77 -6.13 -11.04
N GLU A 67 -5.06 -7.42 -11.06
CA GLU A 67 -4.38 -8.43 -10.23
C GLU A 67 -2.89 -8.53 -10.56
N GLU A 68 -2.50 -8.33 -11.82
CA GLU A 68 -1.07 -8.27 -12.19
C GLU A 68 -0.38 -7.05 -11.60
N VAL A 69 -1.05 -5.90 -11.60
CA VAL A 69 -0.51 -4.69 -10.97
C VAL A 69 -0.39 -4.89 -9.46
N LEU A 70 -1.42 -5.44 -8.81
CA LEU A 70 -1.42 -5.73 -7.38
C LEU A 70 -0.32 -6.71 -6.97
N LYS A 71 -0.09 -7.77 -7.75
CA LYS A 71 1.05 -8.69 -7.53
C LYS A 71 2.40 -7.99 -7.63
N GLN A 72 2.53 -7.03 -8.55
CA GLN A 72 3.76 -6.25 -8.66
C GLN A 72 3.93 -5.29 -7.47
N VAL A 73 2.82 -4.69 -6.99
CA VAL A 73 2.81 -3.86 -5.76
C VAL A 73 3.25 -4.73 -4.58
N GLU A 74 2.61 -5.88 -4.39
CA GLU A 74 2.90 -6.82 -3.30
C GLU A 74 4.37 -7.24 -3.29
N TYR A 75 4.95 -7.55 -4.45
CA TYR A 75 6.38 -7.89 -4.58
C TYR A 75 7.29 -6.80 -3.99
N PHE A 76 7.01 -5.51 -4.27
CA PHE A 76 7.80 -4.42 -3.72
C PHE A 76 7.54 -4.21 -2.23
N VAL A 77 6.29 -4.33 -1.77
CA VAL A 77 5.92 -4.21 -0.36
C VAL A 77 6.62 -5.29 0.47
N ASP A 78 6.59 -6.54 0.01
CA ASP A 78 7.27 -7.68 0.63
C ASP A 78 8.78 -7.44 0.75
N ALA A 79 9.43 -7.09 -0.37
CA ALA A 79 10.86 -6.78 -0.38
C ALA A 79 11.22 -5.65 0.59
N LEU A 80 10.46 -4.55 0.60
CA LEU A 80 10.72 -3.41 1.48
C LEU A 80 10.46 -3.71 2.95
N SER A 81 9.47 -4.55 3.23
CA SER A 81 9.22 -5.08 4.58
C SER A 81 10.39 -5.93 5.06
N ASP A 82 10.94 -6.81 4.22
CA ASP A 82 12.11 -7.62 4.54
C ASP A 82 13.35 -6.76 4.85
N TYR A 83 13.52 -5.63 4.16
CA TYR A 83 14.54 -4.61 4.47
C TYR A 83 14.23 -3.79 5.72
N LYS A 84 13.15 -4.09 6.44
CA LYS A 84 12.72 -3.37 7.65
C LYS A 84 12.51 -1.88 7.41
N SER A 85 11.95 -1.55 6.25
CA SER A 85 11.56 -0.18 5.95
C SER A 85 10.33 0.22 6.77
N ASP A 86 10.28 1.48 7.16
CA ASP A 86 9.13 2.05 7.85
C ASP A 86 8.03 2.44 6.87
N PHE A 87 8.46 2.83 5.66
CA PHE A 87 7.58 3.26 4.59
C PHE A 87 7.99 2.63 3.27
N ALA A 88 6.98 2.20 2.51
CA ALA A 88 7.06 1.94 1.07
C ALA A 88 6.42 3.13 0.33
N LEU A 89 7.14 3.73 -0.61
CA LEU A 89 6.67 4.87 -1.39
C LEU A 89 6.56 4.49 -2.86
N PHE A 90 5.35 4.54 -3.40
CA PHE A 90 5.07 4.35 -4.82
C PHE A 90 5.01 5.67 -5.58
N PRO A 91 5.26 5.68 -6.90
CA PRO A 91 5.24 6.91 -7.69
C PRO A 91 3.84 7.39 -8.04
N GLU A 92 3.76 8.62 -8.51
CA GLU A 92 2.54 9.21 -9.08
C GLU A 92 2.01 8.36 -10.24
N PHE A 93 0.70 8.12 -10.27
CA PHE A 93 0.01 7.37 -11.32
C PHE A 93 0.63 6.01 -11.63
N PHE A 94 1.12 5.29 -10.63
CA PHE A 94 1.72 3.96 -10.83
C PHE A 94 0.75 2.97 -11.51
N ASN A 95 -0.55 3.20 -11.40
CA ASN A 95 -1.62 2.40 -11.99
C ASN A 95 -1.99 2.84 -13.43
N ALA A 96 -1.36 3.89 -13.98
CA ALA A 96 -1.64 4.39 -15.33
C ALA A 96 -1.57 3.33 -16.45
N PRO A 97 -0.73 2.29 -16.38
CA PRO A 97 -0.74 1.23 -17.39
C PRO A 97 -2.10 0.54 -17.57
N LEU A 98 -2.99 0.58 -16.57
CA LEU A 98 -4.34 0.03 -16.70
C LEU A 98 -5.23 0.78 -17.70
N MET A 99 -4.85 2.01 -18.08
CA MET A 99 -5.53 2.70 -19.19
C MET A 99 -5.43 1.94 -20.51
N GLY A 100 -4.39 1.11 -20.67
CA GLY A 100 -4.23 0.24 -21.84
C GLY A 100 -5.20 -0.96 -21.91
N LEU A 101 -5.98 -1.22 -20.87
CA LEU A 101 -7.00 -2.28 -20.88
C LEU A 101 -8.22 -1.92 -21.75
N THR A 102 -8.31 -0.69 -22.19
CA THR A 102 -9.41 -0.21 -23.03
C THR A 102 -8.87 0.43 -24.30
N ASP A 103 -9.44 0.05 -25.44
CA ASP A 103 -9.07 0.62 -26.71
C ASP A 103 -9.68 2.03 -26.91
N GLN A 104 -8.86 2.95 -27.42
CA GLN A 104 -9.26 4.24 -28.03
C GLN A 104 -10.13 5.17 -27.14
N MET A 105 -9.83 5.28 -25.87
CA MET A 105 -10.43 6.34 -25.05
C MET A 105 -9.71 7.68 -25.25
N ASP A 106 -10.48 8.77 -25.29
CA ASP A 106 -9.88 10.09 -25.08
C ASP A 106 -9.31 10.23 -23.66
N GLN A 107 -8.44 11.18 -23.45
CA GLN A 107 -7.70 11.32 -22.18
C GLN A 107 -8.62 11.54 -20.97
N THR A 108 -9.72 12.25 -21.14
CA THR A 108 -10.70 12.50 -20.07
C THR A 108 -11.44 11.23 -19.67
N ARG A 109 -11.79 10.39 -20.63
CA ARG A 109 -12.42 9.09 -20.35
C ARG A 109 -11.43 8.09 -19.75
N ALA A 110 -10.19 8.08 -20.23
CA ALA A 110 -9.14 7.20 -19.75
C ALA A 110 -8.84 7.44 -18.26
N ILE A 111 -8.73 8.71 -17.84
CA ILE A 111 -8.50 9.04 -16.43
C ILE A 111 -9.69 8.65 -15.53
N ARG A 112 -10.92 8.83 -16.01
CA ARG A 112 -12.14 8.42 -15.31
C ARG A 112 -12.26 6.88 -15.21
N PHE A 113 -11.87 6.17 -16.26
CA PHE A 113 -11.78 4.72 -16.22
C PHE A 113 -10.78 4.25 -15.18
N LEU A 114 -9.58 4.87 -15.16
CA LEU A 114 -8.55 4.56 -14.17
C LEU A 114 -9.02 4.81 -12.72
N ALA A 115 -9.81 5.87 -12.50
CA ALA A 115 -10.38 6.18 -11.19
C ALA A 115 -11.29 5.07 -10.64
N GLY A 116 -11.89 4.26 -11.53
CA GLY A 116 -12.71 3.12 -11.12
C GLY A 116 -11.96 2.05 -10.32
N PHE A 117 -10.64 2.01 -10.41
CA PHE A 117 -9.81 1.05 -9.67
C PHE A 117 -9.24 1.60 -8.36
N THR A 118 -9.36 2.89 -8.11
CA THR A 118 -8.67 3.56 -6.99
C THR A 118 -9.10 3.02 -5.63
N GLU A 119 -10.37 2.74 -5.44
CA GLU A 119 -10.87 2.17 -4.18
C GLU A 119 -10.31 0.75 -3.96
N GLN A 120 -10.25 -0.08 -5.00
CA GLN A 120 -9.66 -1.41 -4.91
C GLN A 120 -8.18 -1.32 -4.52
N PHE A 121 -7.38 -0.48 -5.18
CA PHE A 121 -5.97 -0.30 -4.83
C PHE A 121 -5.79 0.21 -3.40
N ARG A 122 -6.59 1.19 -2.97
CA ARG A 122 -6.55 1.69 -1.58
C ARG A 122 -6.79 0.56 -0.57
N ASN A 123 -7.79 -0.26 -0.79
CA ASN A 123 -8.16 -1.34 0.12
C ASN A 123 -7.08 -2.42 0.16
N GLU A 124 -6.64 -2.93 -1.00
CA GLU A 124 -5.59 -3.95 -1.10
C GLU A 124 -4.26 -3.47 -0.50
N MET A 125 -3.85 -2.23 -0.79
CA MET A 125 -2.62 -1.68 -0.22
C MET A 125 -2.74 -1.40 1.28
N SER A 126 -3.94 -1.12 1.79
CA SER A 126 -4.18 -1.02 3.24
C SER A 126 -4.08 -2.39 3.92
N GLU A 127 -4.59 -3.45 3.31
CA GLU A 127 -4.43 -4.82 3.81
C GLU A 127 -2.95 -5.26 3.77
N MET A 128 -2.23 -4.92 2.69
CA MET A 128 -0.78 -5.16 2.60
C MET A 128 -0.02 -4.41 3.70
N ALA A 129 -0.37 -3.16 3.99
CA ALA A 129 0.30 -2.37 5.04
C ALA A 129 0.24 -3.07 6.40
N VAL A 130 -0.90 -3.65 6.74
CA VAL A 130 -1.09 -4.43 7.98
C VAL A 130 -0.35 -5.77 7.91
N SER A 131 -0.53 -6.51 6.81
CA SER A 131 0.00 -7.86 6.66
C SER A 131 1.53 -7.90 6.64
N TYR A 132 2.14 -6.93 5.98
CA TYR A 132 3.60 -6.80 5.86
C TYR A 132 4.22 -5.88 6.93
N ASN A 133 3.41 -5.33 7.84
CA ASN A 133 3.83 -4.44 8.93
C ASN A 133 4.70 -3.25 8.44
N ILE A 134 4.24 -2.57 7.39
CA ILE A 134 4.93 -1.43 6.78
C ILE A 134 3.91 -0.33 6.43
N ASN A 135 4.22 0.93 6.68
CA ASN A 135 3.37 2.01 6.20
C ASN A 135 3.54 2.16 4.68
N ILE A 136 2.45 2.32 3.93
CA ILE A 136 2.50 2.44 2.48
C ILE A 136 1.96 3.80 2.05
N ILE A 137 2.81 4.59 1.39
CA ILE A 137 2.39 5.77 0.62
C ILE A 137 2.11 5.28 -0.79
N THR A 138 0.84 5.26 -1.16
CA THR A 138 0.38 4.57 -2.39
C THR A 138 0.89 5.20 -3.69
N GLY A 139 1.66 6.30 -3.60
CA GLY A 139 1.85 7.16 -4.75
C GLY A 139 0.58 7.95 -4.99
N SER A 140 0.22 8.20 -6.23
CA SER A 140 -1.06 8.86 -6.47
C SER A 140 -1.90 8.19 -7.54
N MET A 141 -3.22 8.37 -7.45
CA MET A 141 -4.23 7.77 -8.31
C MET A 141 -5.37 8.77 -8.54
N PRO A 142 -6.11 8.66 -9.66
CA PRO A 142 -7.29 9.51 -9.87
C PRO A 142 -8.46 9.04 -8.99
N LEU A 143 -9.16 9.98 -8.37
CA LEU A 143 -10.38 9.75 -7.60
C LEU A 143 -11.51 10.58 -8.18
N ILE A 144 -12.70 10.01 -8.34
CA ILE A 144 -13.92 10.74 -8.69
C ILE A 144 -14.75 10.95 -7.44
N GLU A 145 -15.09 12.20 -7.15
CA GLU A 145 -16.00 12.61 -6.10
C GLU A 145 -16.86 13.75 -6.61
N ASP A 146 -18.18 13.68 -6.45
CA ASP A 146 -19.15 14.67 -6.94
C ASP A 146 -18.92 15.06 -8.43
N ASP A 147 -18.67 14.05 -9.27
CA ASP A 147 -18.35 14.17 -10.71
C ASP A 147 -17.03 14.90 -11.03
N ARG A 148 -16.24 15.28 -10.04
CA ARG A 148 -14.92 15.90 -10.18
C ARG A 148 -13.82 14.86 -10.06
N VAL A 149 -12.74 15.08 -10.80
CA VAL A 149 -11.56 14.21 -10.76
C VAL A 149 -10.47 14.87 -9.93
N TYR A 150 -9.95 14.15 -8.95
CA TYR A 150 -8.82 14.54 -8.12
C TYR A 150 -7.64 13.59 -8.33
N ASN A 151 -6.43 14.08 -8.14
CA ASN A 151 -5.24 13.24 -8.01
C ASN A 151 -4.96 13.05 -6.51
N VAL A 152 -5.11 11.83 -6.00
CA VAL A 152 -5.09 11.52 -4.57
C VAL A 152 -4.01 10.51 -4.23
N SER A 153 -3.32 10.75 -3.12
CA SER A 153 -2.40 9.80 -2.49
C SER A 153 -2.95 9.37 -1.14
N TYR A 154 -2.81 8.09 -0.83
CA TYR A 154 -3.18 7.54 0.47
C TYR A 154 -1.94 7.17 1.27
N LEU A 155 -2.01 7.40 2.57
CA LEU A 155 -1.10 6.81 3.54
C LEU A 155 -1.85 5.66 4.24
N CYS A 156 -1.52 4.44 3.85
CA CYS A 156 -2.02 3.23 4.48
C CYS A 156 -1.09 2.89 5.64
N HIS A 157 -1.57 3.05 6.86
CA HIS A 157 -0.79 2.76 8.05
C HIS A 157 -0.75 1.26 8.35
N ARG A 158 0.33 0.79 8.94
CA ARG A 158 0.45 -0.61 9.37
C ARG A 158 -0.51 -1.00 10.52
N ASP A 159 -1.20 -0.04 11.12
CA ASP A 159 -2.26 -0.25 12.11
C ASP A 159 -3.67 -0.31 11.50
N GLY A 160 -3.78 -0.21 10.17
CA GLY A 160 -5.03 -0.27 9.42
C GLY A 160 -5.72 1.08 9.20
N ARG A 161 -5.21 2.17 9.75
CA ARG A 161 -5.72 3.51 9.42
C ARG A 161 -5.33 3.89 7.99
N VAL A 162 -6.14 4.72 7.35
CA VAL A 162 -5.86 5.28 6.02
C VAL A 162 -6.11 6.78 6.06
N ASP A 163 -5.10 7.55 5.69
CA ASP A 163 -5.19 8.98 5.48
C ASP A 163 -5.11 9.33 4.00
N GLU A 164 -5.68 10.47 3.62
CA GLU A 164 -5.78 10.92 2.23
C GLU A 164 -5.16 12.32 2.07
N GLN A 165 -4.37 12.50 1.01
CA GLN A 165 -3.90 13.80 0.56
C GLN A 165 -4.21 14.00 -0.92
N ARG A 166 -4.97 15.04 -1.23
CA ARG A 166 -5.19 15.47 -2.62
C ARG A 166 -4.04 16.35 -3.09
N LYS A 167 -3.63 16.17 -4.34
CA LYS A 167 -2.65 17.05 -5.00
C LYS A 167 -3.20 18.46 -5.06
N VAL A 168 -2.47 19.43 -4.52
CA VAL A 168 -2.89 20.83 -4.44
C VAL A 168 -2.51 21.58 -5.72
N HIS A 169 -1.28 21.39 -6.20
CA HIS A 169 -0.78 22.08 -7.39
C HIS A 169 -0.96 21.22 -8.64
N ILE A 170 -2.01 21.48 -9.40
CA ILE A 170 -2.33 20.77 -10.63
C ILE A 170 -1.58 21.37 -11.79
N THR A 171 -0.91 20.54 -12.59
CA THR A 171 -0.18 20.98 -13.78
C THR A 171 -1.14 21.44 -14.86
N PRO A 172 -0.70 22.31 -15.80
CA PRO A 172 -1.54 22.74 -16.91
C PRO A 172 -2.07 21.59 -17.78
N HIS A 173 -1.28 20.52 -17.94
CA HIS A 173 -1.68 19.31 -18.67
C HIS A 173 -2.81 18.57 -17.95
N GLU A 174 -2.63 18.26 -16.67
CA GLU A 174 -3.66 17.57 -15.86
C GLU A 174 -4.99 18.33 -15.85
N ARG A 175 -4.91 19.67 -15.74
CA ARG A 175 -6.12 20.53 -15.74
C ARG A 175 -6.82 20.55 -17.08
N ARG A 176 -6.06 20.61 -18.18
CA ARG A 176 -6.64 20.78 -19.53
C ARG A 176 -7.13 19.44 -20.10
N ASP A 177 -6.32 18.39 -19.97
CA ASP A 177 -6.51 17.16 -20.72
C ASP A 177 -7.18 16.07 -19.89
N TRP A 178 -6.97 16.08 -18.56
CA TRP A 178 -7.58 15.13 -17.61
C TRP A 178 -8.67 15.77 -16.76
N VAL A 179 -8.85 17.08 -16.81
CA VAL A 179 -9.84 17.84 -16.04
C VAL A 179 -9.70 17.57 -14.52
N ILE A 180 -8.46 17.45 -14.05
CA ILE A 180 -8.18 17.22 -12.62
C ILE A 180 -8.30 18.54 -11.87
N GLU A 181 -9.00 18.52 -10.74
CA GLU A 181 -9.12 19.62 -9.80
C GLU A 181 -8.09 19.48 -8.66
N GLY A 182 -7.66 20.62 -8.13
CA GLY A 182 -6.72 20.66 -7.00
C GLY A 182 -7.42 20.47 -5.66
N GLY A 183 -6.69 19.87 -4.71
CA GLY A 183 -7.05 19.93 -3.31
C GLY A 183 -6.86 21.33 -2.73
N ASP A 184 -7.44 21.59 -1.59
CA ASP A 184 -7.50 22.90 -0.92
C ASP A 184 -6.44 23.07 0.18
N LYS A 185 -5.82 22.00 0.66
CA LYS A 185 -4.90 22.02 1.81
C LYS A 185 -3.81 20.97 1.73
N PHE A 186 -2.70 21.27 2.42
CA PHE A 186 -1.70 20.28 2.80
C PHE A 186 -1.99 19.77 4.22
N GLN A 187 -1.78 18.50 4.43
CA GLN A 187 -1.99 17.86 5.72
C GLN A 187 -0.69 17.21 6.21
N VAL A 188 -0.57 17.11 7.52
CA VAL A 188 0.48 16.34 8.19
C VAL A 188 -0.19 15.20 8.92
N PHE A 189 0.36 14.02 8.79
CA PHE A 189 -0.19 12.80 9.38
C PHE A 189 0.81 12.22 10.38
N ASP A 190 0.32 11.91 11.57
CA ASP A 190 1.12 11.24 12.60
C ASP A 190 1.20 9.75 12.31
N THR A 191 2.41 9.22 12.30
CA THR A 191 2.65 7.78 12.13
C THR A 191 3.41 7.21 13.32
N ASP A 192 3.47 5.88 13.42
CA ASP A 192 4.28 5.19 14.43
C ASP A 192 5.81 5.38 14.22
N ALA A 193 6.20 5.85 13.05
CA ALA A 193 7.60 6.12 12.69
C ALA A 193 7.99 7.60 12.80
N GLY A 194 7.03 8.50 13.01
CA GLY A 194 7.27 9.94 13.18
C GLY A 194 6.21 10.81 12.55
#